data_70ca6bfde6669df107be7e1f44183098
#
_entry.id   70ca6bfde6669df107be7e1f44183098
#
_cell.length_a   1.000
_cell.length_b   1.000
_cell.length_c   1.000
_cell.angle_alpha   90.00
_cell.angle_beta   90.00
_cell.angle_gamma   90.00
#
_symmetry.space_group_name_H-M   'P 1'
#
loop_
_entity.id
_entity.type
_entity.pdbx_description
1 polymer ?
#
loop_
_entity_poly.entity_id
_entity_poly.type
_entity_poly.pdbx_seq_one_letter_code
_entity_poly.pdbx_strand_id
1 'polypeptide(L)'
;MASANCARCLTRPTTAAAVAAPRVLSQRIVPVITSYAAAAPSGSALFSTTSALAAGGANASTMRKVQHWGKHIRRGKINQNSKKKRENIKVKKPAPGERKAFRKRITLSNNSALLVEGLKVVDGTTMSSVEAQGTMVGLSDQLVDQLRTLEAFKIHQPWGLFRKPHMLVREETVKLVSRVDKAVQERQTLRTVLTGDKVGGKSMLLLQTMAHALMNNWVVINIPEDLPNSNTDYSPVPSSKPLQFYQPTYCFNLLQQIMKANGSVLKKHKITKEYPELLHVPKDGTLYDIANAAKETEFAWPAFQALWSELTTAPGGPPVLLTLDGLSHIMKISAYRDPAFNLVHAHDLTLVRLFVDALSGKTPLANGGAVIAATSRSNAPRSPSMELALAQSAAAAEGLHVPTPDPYGKGYDDRIYESVRNVETFNVSGVSRDEARAVMEYWAASGMYRSRVDAGSVGEKWTVAGGGILGELERASLLNTRMLQY
;
A
#
# COMPACT_ATOMS: atom_id res chain seq x y z
N MET A 1 39.31 -9.46 60.41
CA MET A 1 38.44 -9.58 61.60
C MET A 1 37.08 -9.68 61.06
N ALA A 2 36.57 -10.87 61.01
CA ALA A 2 35.59 -11.55 61.86
C ALA A 2 34.18 -11.05 61.50
N SER A 3 33.44 -11.86 60.79
CA SER A 3 32.43 -12.90 61.18
C SER A 3 31.15 -12.23 61.70
N ALA A 4 29.98 -12.64 61.36
CA ALA A 4 29.34 -13.95 61.42
C ALA A 4 27.96 -13.95 60.72
N ASN A 5 27.67 -15.01 60.06
CA ASN A 5 26.49 -15.91 60.13
C ASN A 5 25.26 -15.48 60.88
N CYS A 6 24.09 -15.57 60.27
CA CYS A 6 23.01 -16.33 60.88
C CYS A 6 22.03 -16.86 59.83
N ALA A 7 21.99 -18.18 59.74
CA ALA A 7 20.93 -18.96 59.15
C ALA A 7 19.83 -19.24 60.19
N ARG A 8 18.63 -19.49 59.75
CA ARG A 8 17.44 -20.14 60.34
C ARG A 8 16.18 -19.34 60.03
N CYS A 9 15.06 -19.88 59.62
CA CYS A 9 14.51 -21.23 59.77
C CYS A 9 13.40 -21.45 58.76
N LEU A 10 13.33 -22.64 58.30
CA LEU A 10 12.16 -23.32 57.74
C LEU A 10 10.93 -23.20 58.65
N THR A 11 9.74 -22.92 58.13
CA THR A 11 8.50 -23.62 58.53
C THR A 11 7.46 -23.48 57.40
N ARG A 12 7.12 -24.63 56.81
CA ARG A 12 5.81 -24.85 56.17
C ARG A 12 4.76 -25.01 57.29
N PRO A 13 3.52 -24.67 57.03
CA PRO A 13 2.45 -25.63 57.35
C PRO A 13 1.62 -26.01 56.12
N THR A 14 1.51 -27.32 55.95
CA THR A 14 0.43 -28.02 55.30
C THR A 14 -0.86 -27.81 56.07
N THR A 15 -1.96 -27.48 55.41
CA THR A 15 -3.24 -28.18 55.60
C THR A 15 -4.19 -27.83 54.46
N ALA A 16 -4.76 -28.88 53.91
CA ALA A 16 -5.77 -28.91 52.87
C ALA A 16 -7.13 -28.43 53.40
N ALA A 17 -7.85 -27.73 52.53
CA ALA A 17 -9.31 -27.79 52.54
C ALA A 17 -9.77 -27.73 51.06
N ALA A 18 -10.10 -28.87 50.54
CA ALA A 18 -10.78 -29.01 49.24
C ALA A 18 -12.22 -28.51 49.42
N VAL A 19 -12.56 -27.42 48.74
CA VAL A 19 -13.96 -27.06 48.50
C VAL A 19 -14.29 -27.47 47.07
N ALA A 20 -15.13 -28.47 46.95
CA ALA A 20 -15.66 -29.01 45.74
C ALA A 20 -16.54 -27.96 45.01
N ALA A 21 -16.17 -27.60 43.81
CA ALA A 21 -17.07 -26.87 42.90
C ALA A 21 -18.04 -27.86 42.25
N PRO A 22 -19.32 -27.51 42.08
CA PRO A 22 -20.30 -28.40 41.46
C PRO A 22 -20.02 -28.53 39.98
N ARG A 23 -19.91 -29.77 39.51
CA ARG A 23 -19.90 -30.12 38.09
C ARG A 23 -21.27 -29.76 37.49
N VAL A 24 -21.31 -28.75 36.65
CA VAL A 24 -22.43 -28.53 35.74
C VAL A 24 -22.30 -29.56 34.60
N LEU A 25 -23.22 -30.51 34.60
CA LEU A 25 -23.41 -31.41 33.47
C LEU A 25 -23.88 -30.61 32.25
N SER A 26 -23.05 -30.49 31.26
CA SER A 26 -23.45 -30.03 29.94
C SER A 26 -24.31 -31.14 29.28
N GLN A 27 -25.61 -30.97 29.34
CA GLN A 27 -26.53 -31.75 28.54
C GLN A 27 -26.30 -31.37 27.06
N ARG A 28 -25.80 -32.36 26.32
CA ARG A 28 -25.81 -32.30 24.85
C ARG A 28 -27.26 -32.33 24.40
N ILE A 29 -27.78 -31.21 23.96
CA ILE A 29 -29.06 -31.16 23.24
C ILE A 29 -28.78 -31.69 21.83
N VAL A 30 -29.20 -32.90 21.56
CA VAL A 30 -29.30 -33.47 20.23
C VAL A 30 -30.57 -32.89 19.61
N PRO A 31 -30.53 -32.17 18.49
CA PRO A 31 -31.76 -31.78 17.83
C PRO A 31 -32.41 -33.03 17.22
N VAL A 32 -33.59 -33.36 17.73
CA VAL A 32 -34.49 -34.34 17.12
C VAL A 32 -34.99 -33.73 15.82
N ILE A 33 -34.57 -34.29 14.69
CA ILE A 33 -35.13 -33.95 13.37
C ILE A 33 -36.45 -34.68 13.28
N THR A 34 -37.53 -33.99 13.59
CA THR A 34 -38.89 -34.43 13.20
C THR A 34 -39.06 -34.14 11.71
N SER A 35 -39.04 -35.20 10.93
CA SER A 35 -39.39 -35.21 9.54
C SER A 35 -40.91 -34.92 9.37
N TYR A 36 -41.26 -33.70 9.08
CA TYR A 36 -42.56 -33.40 8.50
C TYR A 36 -42.48 -33.67 7.00
N ALA A 37 -43.12 -34.70 6.55
CA ALA A 37 -43.43 -34.93 5.16
C ALA A 37 -44.49 -33.90 4.73
N ALA A 38 -44.03 -32.79 4.16
CA ALA A 38 -44.91 -31.88 3.44
C ALA A 38 -45.01 -32.36 1.99
N ALA A 39 -46.23 -32.65 1.55
CA ALA A 39 -46.54 -32.97 0.18
C ALA A 39 -46.02 -31.86 -0.76
N ALA A 40 -45.22 -32.22 -1.72
CA ALA A 40 -44.76 -31.33 -2.75
C ALA A 40 -45.91 -30.95 -3.69
N PRO A 41 -46.10 -29.67 -4.01
CA PRO A 41 -46.91 -29.32 -5.17
C PRO A 41 -46.11 -29.71 -6.41
N SER A 42 -46.72 -30.53 -7.23
CA SER A 42 -46.29 -30.94 -8.56
C SER A 42 -46.21 -29.72 -9.49
N GLY A 43 -45.04 -29.11 -9.57
CA GLY A 43 -44.72 -28.01 -10.44
C GLY A 43 -43.23 -27.90 -10.63
N SER A 44 -42.59 -29.01 -11.03
CA SER A 44 -41.21 -29.01 -11.47
C SER A 44 -41.17 -28.36 -12.85
N ALA A 45 -40.72 -27.10 -12.89
CA ALA A 45 -40.13 -26.58 -14.11
C ALA A 45 -38.83 -27.37 -14.36
N LEU A 46 -38.97 -28.40 -15.16
CA LEU A 46 -37.84 -29.12 -15.74
C LEU A 46 -37.08 -28.12 -16.61
N PHE A 47 -35.88 -27.70 -16.16
CA PHE A 47 -34.88 -27.23 -17.06
C PHE A 47 -34.55 -28.40 -17.97
N SER A 48 -35.25 -28.49 -19.09
CA SER A 48 -34.90 -29.39 -20.18
C SER A 48 -33.60 -28.86 -20.80
N THR A 49 -32.50 -29.44 -20.40
CA THR A 49 -31.35 -29.52 -21.27
C THR A 49 -31.72 -30.48 -22.40
N THR A 50 -32.58 -30.05 -23.31
CA THR A 50 -32.78 -30.74 -24.57
C THR A 50 -31.48 -30.61 -25.33
N SER A 51 -30.74 -31.72 -25.25
CA SER A 51 -29.70 -32.01 -26.18
C SER A 51 -30.20 -31.72 -27.60
N ALA A 52 -29.37 -31.16 -28.41
CA ALA A 52 -29.63 -30.81 -29.81
C ALA A 52 -29.99 -32.02 -30.71
N LEU A 53 -30.23 -33.17 -30.15
CA LEU A 53 -30.56 -34.44 -30.82
C LEU A 53 -32.06 -34.70 -30.99
N ALA A 54 -32.93 -33.90 -30.38
CA ALA A 54 -34.39 -34.08 -30.60
C ALA A 54 -34.93 -33.33 -31.82
N ALA A 55 -34.09 -32.71 -32.62
CA ALA A 55 -34.50 -32.00 -33.83
C ALA A 55 -34.48 -32.87 -35.12
N GLY A 56 -34.34 -34.17 -34.98
CA GLY A 56 -34.40 -35.10 -36.11
C GLY A 56 -35.82 -35.46 -36.47
N GLY A 57 -36.55 -34.55 -37.10
CA GLY A 57 -37.89 -34.88 -37.56
C GLY A 57 -38.72 -33.74 -38.14
N ALA A 58 -38.25 -32.52 -38.00
CA ALA A 58 -38.95 -31.40 -38.65
C ALA A 58 -38.53 -31.32 -40.11
N ASN A 59 -39.51 -31.51 -41.01
CA ASN A 59 -39.34 -31.41 -42.44
C ASN A 59 -38.45 -30.21 -42.82
N ALA A 60 -37.35 -30.45 -43.47
CA ALA A 60 -36.37 -29.42 -43.91
C ALA A 60 -37.02 -28.28 -44.74
N SER A 61 -38.17 -28.55 -45.36
CA SER A 61 -38.98 -27.58 -46.09
C SER A 61 -39.64 -26.51 -45.20
N THR A 62 -40.07 -26.90 -43.98
CA THR A 62 -40.72 -25.99 -43.05
C THR A 62 -39.69 -25.09 -42.37
N MET A 63 -38.53 -25.58 -42.04
CA MET A 63 -37.44 -24.74 -41.52
C MET A 63 -36.88 -23.75 -42.55
N ARG A 64 -36.83 -24.13 -43.82
CA ARG A 64 -36.43 -23.19 -44.89
C ARG A 64 -37.44 -22.05 -45.06
N LYS A 65 -38.77 -22.34 -44.96
CA LYS A 65 -39.79 -21.28 -45.02
C LYS A 65 -39.71 -20.29 -43.85
N VAL A 66 -39.45 -20.78 -42.64
CA VAL A 66 -39.31 -19.90 -41.46
C VAL A 66 -38.03 -19.05 -41.58
N GLN A 67 -36.91 -19.60 -42.05
CA GLN A 67 -35.69 -18.81 -42.32
C GLN A 67 -35.89 -17.78 -43.43
N HIS A 68 -36.67 -18.10 -44.48
CA HIS A 68 -36.96 -17.19 -45.56
C HIS A 68 -37.92 -16.07 -45.10
N TRP A 69 -38.90 -16.38 -44.22
CA TRP A 69 -39.80 -15.38 -43.66
C TRP A 69 -39.08 -14.41 -42.70
N GLY A 70 -38.14 -14.89 -41.90
CA GLY A 70 -37.29 -14.07 -41.05
C GLY A 70 -36.31 -13.14 -41.83
N LYS A 71 -35.97 -13.48 -43.09
CA LYS A 71 -35.18 -12.60 -43.99
C LYS A 71 -36.01 -11.49 -44.62
N HIS A 72 -37.31 -11.67 -44.78
CA HIS A 72 -38.19 -10.66 -45.38
C HIS A 72 -38.70 -9.61 -44.39
N ILE A 73 -38.67 -9.88 -43.09
CA ILE A 73 -38.88 -8.86 -42.08
C ILE A 73 -37.66 -7.97 -42.11
N ARG A 74 -37.77 -6.70 -42.47
CA ARG A 74 -36.72 -5.66 -42.62
C ARG A 74 -35.71 -5.56 -41.49
N ARG A 75 -35.55 -6.56 -40.67
CA ARG A 75 -34.49 -6.69 -39.63
C ARG A 75 -33.08 -6.71 -40.21
N GLY A 76 -32.90 -7.13 -41.43
CA GLY A 76 -31.60 -7.18 -42.08
C GLY A 76 -30.92 -5.81 -42.25
N LYS A 77 -31.70 -4.74 -42.57
CA LYS A 77 -31.12 -3.41 -42.72
C LYS A 77 -30.74 -2.76 -41.37
N ILE A 78 -31.54 -2.98 -40.31
CA ILE A 78 -31.24 -2.48 -38.98
C ILE A 78 -30.01 -3.22 -38.39
N ASN A 79 -29.95 -4.53 -38.61
CA ASN A 79 -28.79 -5.31 -38.14
C ASN A 79 -27.50 -5.05 -38.93
N GLN A 80 -27.58 -4.70 -40.23
CA GLN A 80 -26.39 -4.29 -40.99
C GLN A 80 -25.85 -2.95 -40.55
N ASN A 81 -26.69 -1.98 -40.24
CA ASN A 81 -26.25 -0.69 -39.69
C ASN A 81 -25.73 -0.80 -38.25
N SER A 82 -26.29 -1.66 -37.42
CA SER A 82 -25.76 -1.92 -36.08
C SER A 82 -24.46 -2.73 -36.13
N LYS A 83 -24.31 -3.67 -37.06
CA LYS A 83 -23.03 -4.37 -37.27
C LYS A 83 -21.95 -3.45 -37.84
N LYS A 84 -22.26 -2.59 -38.80
CA LYS A 84 -21.30 -1.60 -39.31
C LYS A 84 -20.85 -0.62 -38.24
N LYS A 85 -21.78 -0.17 -37.38
CA LYS A 85 -21.46 0.68 -36.21
C LYS A 85 -20.60 -0.04 -35.16
N ARG A 86 -20.80 -1.36 -34.99
CA ARG A 86 -19.97 -2.18 -34.07
C ARG A 86 -18.61 -2.54 -34.68
N GLU A 87 -18.53 -2.73 -35.98
CA GLU A 87 -17.24 -3.04 -36.65
C GLU A 87 -16.30 -1.83 -36.70
N ASN A 88 -16.84 -0.62 -36.71
CA ASN A 88 -16.03 0.60 -36.69
C ASN A 88 -15.46 0.95 -35.29
N ILE A 89 -15.98 0.33 -34.22
CA ILE A 89 -15.36 0.43 -32.90
C ILE A 89 -14.37 -0.74 -32.79
N LYS A 90 -13.26 -0.67 -33.48
CA LYS A 90 -12.10 -1.54 -33.21
C LYS A 90 -11.58 -1.15 -31.83
N VAL A 91 -12.15 -1.75 -30.81
CA VAL A 91 -11.57 -1.68 -29.46
C VAL A 91 -10.17 -2.29 -29.58
N LYS A 92 -9.15 -1.43 -29.51
CA LYS A 92 -7.76 -1.81 -29.56
C LYS A 92 -7.55 -2.88 -28.47
N LYS A 93 -7.12 -4.07 -28.88
CA LYS A 93 -6.83 -5.12 -27.88
C LYS A 93 -5.78 -4.56 -26.91
N PRO A 94 -6.01 -4.69 -25.60
CA PRO A 94 -5.03 -4.21 -24.63
C PRO A 94 -3.69 -4.89 -24.86
N ALA A 95 -2.60 -4.11 -24.81
CA ALA A 95 -1.25 -4.64 -24.96
C ALA A 95 -0.93 -5.67 -23.87
N PRO A 96 0.03 -6.58 -24.11
CA PRO A 96 0.51 -7.48 -23.06
C PRO A 96 0.92 -6.67 -21.81
N GLY A 97 0.33 -6.96 -20.66
CA GLY A 97 0.53 -6.18 -19.43
C GLY A 97 -0.49 -5.07 -19.15
N GLU A 98 -1.13 -4.50 -20.17
CA GLU A 98 -2.16 -3.46 -20.00
C GLU A 98 -3.37 -3.95 -19.19
N ARG A 99 -3.72 -5.23 -19.29
CA ARG A 99 -4.75 -5.86 -18.43
C ARG A 99 -4.38 -5.81 -16.96
N LYS A 100 -3.09 -5.93 -16.62
CA LYS A 100 -2.59 -5.83 -15.24
C LYS A 100 -2.66 -4.37 -14.77
N ALA A 101 -2.28 -3.42 -15.62
CA ALA A 101 -2.41 -1.99 -15.38
C ALA A 101 -3.88 -1.57 -15.23
N PHE A 102 -4.79 -2.11 -16.04
CA PHE A 102 -6.22 -1.85 -15.94
C PHE A 102 -6.83 -2.39 -14.64
N ARG A 103 -6.42 -3.58 -14.19
CA ARG A 103 -6.84 -4.13 -12.88
C ARG A 103 -6.29 -3.33 -11.69
N LYS A 104 -5.14 -2.70 -11.84
CA LYS A 104 -4.54 -1.80 -10.84
C LYS A 104 -5.09 -0.37 -10.93
N ARG A 105 -5.99 -0.07 -11.87
CA ARG A 105 -6.54 1.28 -12.01
C ARG A 105 -7.43 1.62 -10.82
N ILE A 106 -6.96 2.56 -10.02
CA ILE A 106 -7.67 3.06 -8.87
C ILE A 106 -8.57 4.22 -9.31
N THR A 107 -9.86 4.14 -9.00
CA THR A 107 -10.79 5.25 -9.22
C THR A 107 -10.61 6.26 -8.10
N LEU A 108 -10.15 7.47 -8.44
CA LEU A 108 -9.86 8.54 -7.47
C LEU A 108 -10.94 9.60 -7.40
N SER A 109 -11.95 9.54 -8.26
CA SER A 109 -13.04 10.52 -8.27
C SER A 109 -14.35 9.88 -8.70
N ASN A 110 -15.44 10.38 -8.13
CA ASN A 110 -16.81 10.00 -8.49
C ASN A 110 -17.59 11.25 -8.87
N ASN A 111 -17.92 11.40 -10.15
CA ASN A 111 -18.70 12.54 -10.64
C ASN A 111 -20.13 12.60 -10.12
N SER A 112 -20.67 11.50 -9.64
CA SER A 112 -22.00 11.41 -9.03
C SER A 112 -22.01 11.73 -7.53
N ALA A 113 -20.84 11.83 -6.88
CA ALA A 113 -20.74 12.19 -5.47
C ALA A 113 -20.91 13.70 -5.26
N LEU A 114 -21.44 14.08 -4.12
CA LEU A 114 -21.61 15.48 -3.75
C LEU A 114 -20.25 16.14 -3.55
N LEU A 115 -20.15 17.39 -3.99
CA LEU A 115 -18.99 18.22 -3.72
C LEU A 115 -19.15 18.81 -2.30
N VAL A 116 -18.13 18.63 -1.47
CA VAL A 116 -18.07 19.26 -0.15
C VAL A 116 -17.55 20.70 -0.33
N GLU A 117 -18.42 21.67 -0.09
CA GLU A 117 -18.06 23.08 -0.17
C GLU A 117 -17.16 23.48 1.01
N GLY A 118 -16.28 24.45 0.80
CA GLY A 118 -15.40 24.96 1.85
C GLY A 118 -14.20 24.04 2.21
N LEU A 119 -14.00 22.93 1.52
CA LEU A 119 -12.83 22.08 1.74
C LEU A 119 -11.55 22.79 1.31
N LYS A 120 -10.67 23.08 2.27
CA LYS A 120 -9.37 23.73 2.01
C LYS A 120 -8.50 22.79 1.18
N VAL A 121 -7.85 23.33 0.15
CA VAL A 121 -6.85 22.58 -0.61
C VAL A 121 -5.53 22.64 0.15
N VAL A 122 -4.85 21.49 0.21
CA VAL A 122 -3.56 21.37 0.87
C VAL A 122 -2.49 22.21 0.17
N ASP A 123 -1.65 22.87 0.95
CA ASP A 123 -0.45 23.61 0.54
C ASP A 123 0.79 23.15 1.32
N GLY A 124 1.97 23.67 0.93
CA GLY A 124 3.25 23.21 1.45
C GLY A 124 3.41 23.31 2.97
N THR A 125 2.62 24.14 3.64
CA THR A 125 2.68 24.36 5.09
C THR A 125 1.52 23.71 5.85
N THR A 126 0.47 23.30 5.17
CA THR A 126 -0.76 22.77 5.81
C THR A 126 -0.48 21.58 6.71
N MET A 127 0.40 20.65 6.28
CA MET A 127 0.64 19.40 7.01
C MET A 127 1.64 19.56 8.17
N SER A 128 2.42 20.63 8.20
CA SER A 128 3.29 20.97 9.33
C SER A 128 2.63 21.91 10.36
N SER A 129 1.47 22.51 10.00
CA SER A 129 0.76 23.44 10.87
C SER A 129 -0.08 22.70 11.91
N VAL A 130 0.10 23.09 13.18
CA VAL A 130 -0.72 22.60 14.29
C VAL A 130 -2.19 23.06 14.16
N GLU A 131 -2.43 24.22 13.53
CA GLU A 131 -3.78 24.74 13.32
C GLU A 131 -4.61 23.90 12.34
N ALA A 132 -3.95 23.18 11.44
CA ALA A 132 -4.62 22.27 10.51
C ALA A 132 -4.94 20.91 11.12
N GLN A 133 -4.44 20.61 12.32
CA GLN A 133 -4.71 19.34 13.00
C GLN A 133 -6.22 19.15 13.20
N GLY A 134 -6.68 17.91 12.97
CA GLY A 134 -8.10 17.55 13.08
C GLY A 134 -8.97 18.06 11.93
N THR A 135 -8.41 18.71 10.90
CA THR A 135 -9.17 19.20 9.75
C THR A 135 -9.08 18.29 8.55
N MET A 136 -10.15 18.27 7.74
CA MET A 136 -10.16 17.61 6.44
C MET A 136 -9.64 18.55 5.37
N VAL A 137 -8.75 18.08 4.51
CA VAL A 137 -8.15 18.85 3.41
C VAL A 137 -8.27 18.10 2.09
N GLY A 138 -8.46 18.85 1.00
CA GLY A 138 -8.51 18.30 -0.36
C GLY A 138 -7.15 18.34 -1.03
N LEU A 139 -6.94 17.44 -2.01
CA LEU A 139 -5.76 17.43 -2.87
C LEU A 139 -6.02 18.22 -4.15
N SER A 140 -5.03 18.99 -4.63
CA SER A 140 -5.08 19.61 -5.95
C SER A 140 -4.97 18.55 -7.05
N ASP A 141 -5.55 18.81 -8.21
CA ASP A 141 -5.56 17.85 -9.32
C ASP A 141 -4.12 17.52 -9.79
N GLN A 142 -3.23 18.52 -9.80
CA GLN A 142 -1.81 18.33 -10.12
C GLN A 142 -1.12 17.38 -9.12
N LEU A 143 -1.34 17.58 -7.83
CA LEU A 143 -0.77 16.73 -6.77
C LEU A 143 -1.33 15.30 -6.85
N VAL A 144 -2.61 15.15 -7.17
CA VAL A 144 -3.24 13.84 -7.40
C VAL A 144 -2.56 13.10 -8.55
N ASP A 145 -2.26 13.78 -9.65
CA ASP A 145 -1.58 13.16 -10.80
C ASP A 145 -0.13 12.77 -10.48
N GLN A 146 0.59 13.59 -9.71
CA GLN A 146 1.94 13.25 -9.24
C GLN A 146 1.92 12.02 -8.30
N LEU A 147 1.03 12.02 -7.31
CA LEU A 147 0.88 10.90 -6.36
C LEU A 147 0.39 9.62 -7.06
N ARG A 148 -0.48 9.74 -8.07
CA ARG A 148 -0.90 8.61 -8.90
C ARG A 148 0.28 8.02 -9.67
N THR A 149 1.14 8.87 -10.21
CA THR A 149 2.35 8.45 -10.93
C THR A 149 3.30 7.68 -10.00
N LEU A 150 3.43 8.09 -8.74
CA LEU A 150 4.21 7.41 -7.70
C LEU A 150 3.54 6.17 -7.13
N GLU A 151 2.36 5.77 -7.61
CA GLU A 151 1.57 4.64 -7.08
C GLU A 151 1.28 4.75 -5.57
N ALA A 152 1.12 5.98 -5.06
CA ALA A 152 0.87 6.26 -3.65
C ALA A 152 -0.52 5.82 -3.18
N PHE A 153 -1.50 5.77 -4.09
CA PHE A 153 -2.86 5.34 -3.78
C PHE A 153 -2.98 3.83 -3.78
N LYS A 154 -3.76 3.28 -2.85
CA LYS A 154 -4.01 1.83 -2.73
C LYS A 154 -5.45 1.49 -3.14
N ILE A 155 -5.62 0.28 -3.71
CA ILE A 155 -6.91 -0.21 -4.23
C ILE A 155 -7.96 -0.31 -3.10
N HIS A 156 -7.53 -0.61 -1.88
CA HIS A 156 -8.43 -0.80 -0.74
C HIS A 156 -8.91 0.51 -0.09
N GLN A 157 -8.41 1.65 -0.56
CA GLN A 157 -8.85 2.96 -0.09
C GLN A 157 -10.12 3.39 -0.83
N PRO A 158 -11.10 4.01 -0.16
CA PRO A 158 -12.44 4.26 -0.71
C PRO A 158 -12.54 5.52 -1.57
N TRP A 159 -11.50 5.88 -2.29
CA TRP A 159 -11.43 7.10 -3.11
C TRP A 159 -12.62 7.25 -4.08
N GLY A 160 -13.07 6.13 -4.66
CA GLY A 160 -14.17 6.11 -5.61
C GLY A 160 -15.56 6.43 -5.01
N LEU A 161 -15.68 6.59 -3.69
CA LEU A 161 -16.91 7.05 -3.05
C LEU A 161 -17.09 8.57 -3.10
N PHE A 162 -16.00 9.31 -3.26
CA PHE A 162 -15.96 10.76 -3.07
C PHE A 162 -15.68 11.51 -4.37
N ARG A 163 -16.10 12.78 -4.39
CA ARG A 163 -15.91 13.65 -5.55
C ARG A 163 -14.45 13.91 -5.88
N LYS A 164 -13.61 14.12 -4.85
CA LYS A 164 -12.17 14.35 -4.96
C LYS A 164 -11.44 13.64 -3.82
N PRO A 165 -10.16 13.27 -4.01
CA PRO A 165 -9.32 12.77 -2.93
C PRO A 165 -9.16 13.82 -1.83
N HIS A 166 -9.21 13.36 -0.60
CA HIS A 166 -9.15 14.18 0.61
C HIS A 166 -8.37 13.46 1.70
N MET A 167 -7.92 14.18 2.69
CA MET A 167 -7.12 13.63 3.78
C MET A 167 -7.52 14.30 5.09
N LEU A 168 -7.43 13.55 6.19
CA LEU A 168 -7.47 14.09 7.54
C LEU A 168 -6.04 14.45 7.96
N VAL A 169 -5.80 15.68 8.37
CA VAL A 169 -4.54 16.08 9.00
C VAL A 169 -4.59 15.66 10.46
N ARG A 170 -3.84 14.62 10.82
CA ARG A 170 -3.81 14.05 12.17
C ARG A 170 -2.65 14.66 12.98
N GLU A 171 -2.70 14.44 14.28
CA GLU A 171 -1.58 14.77 15.16
C GLU A 171 -0.28 14.08 14.71
N GLU A 172 -0.36 12.79 14.34
CA GLU A 172 0.77 12.02 13.82
C GLU A 172 1.29 12.58 12.49
N THR A 173 0.40 13.15 11.66
CA THR A 173 0.82 13.82 10.41
C THR A 173 1.70 15.00 10.71
N VAL A 174 1.23 15.91 11.60
CA VAL A 174 1.99 17.09 11.99
C VAL A 174 3.32 16.71 12.64
N LYS A 175 3.32 15.74 13.55
CA LYS A 175 4.53 15.25 14.23
C LYS A 175 5.55 14.68 13.23
N LEU A 176 5.13 13.79 12.31
CA LEU A 176 6.03 13.17 11.35
C LEU A 176 6.59 14.20 10.37
N VAL A 177 5.72 15.03 9.80
CA VAL A 177 6.12 16.06 8.82
C VAL A 177 7.08 17.06 9.45
N SER A 178 6.82 17.54 10.66
CA SER A 178 7.73 18.45 11.38
C SER A 178 9.10 17.84 11.62
N ARG A 179 9.18 16.53 11.91
CA ARG A 179 10.45 15.81 12.07
C ARG A 179 11.21 15.69 10.75
N VAL A 180 10.47 15.45 9.65
CA VAL A 180 11.03 15.37 8.31
C VAL A 180 11.58 16.74 7.88
N ASP A 181 10.82 17.83 8.10
CA ASP A 181 11.26 19.20 7.81
C ASP A 181 12.51 19.58 8.62
N LYS A 182 12.55 19.25 9.90
CA LYS A 182 13.71 19.44 10.76
C LYS A 182 14.95 18.70 10.23
N ALA A 183 14.79 17.45 9.84
CA ALA A 183 15.89 16.64 9.28
C ALA A 183 16.47 17.28 7.99
N VAL A 184 15.62 17.84 7.15
CA VAL A 184 16.07 18.55 5.94
C VAL A 184 16.80 19.85 6.29
N GLN A 185 16.28 20.65 7.25
CA GLN A 185 16.94 21.86 7.71
C GLN A 185 18.32 21.61 8.30
N GLU A 186 18.47 20.50 9.05
CA GLU A 186 19.73 20.05 9.64
C GLU A 186 20.63 19.28 8.65
N ARG A 187 20.16 19.04 7.41
CA ARG A 187 20.82 18.20 6.39
C ARG A 187 21.10 16.79 6.91
N GLN A 188 20.18 16.24 7.66
CA GLN A 188 20.26 14.88 8.19
C GLN A 188 19.30 13.95 7.44
N THR A 189 19.54 12.66 7.55
CA THR A 189 18.65 11.64 7.00
C THR A 189 17.79 11.06 8.12
N LEU A 190 16.50 11.38 8.11
CA LEU A 190 15.53 10.73 8.99
C LEU A 190 15.25 9.30 8.49
N ARG A 191 15.37 8.32 9.36
CA ARG A 191 15.10 6.90 9.05
C ARG A 191 14.03 6.38 10.00
N THR A 192 12.84 6.17 9.47
CA THR A 192 11.67 5.86 10.30
C THR A 192 10.82 4.75 9.69
N VAL A 193 10.37 3.83 10.54
CA VAL A 193 9.39 2.79 10.18
C VAL A 193 8.06 3.08 10.86
N LEU A 194 7.01 3.25 10.07
CA LEU A 194 5.65 3.43 10.56
C LEU A 194 5.09 2.09 11.04
N THR A 195 4.80 1.99 12.32
CA THR A 195 4.20 0.83 12.98
C THR A 195 2.78 1.14 13.43
N GLY A 196 2.05 0.17 13.95
CA GLY A 196 0.70 0.35 14.46
C GLY A 196 -0.29 -0.69 13.93
N ASP A 197 -1.55 -0.53 14.27
CA ASP A 197 -2.60 -1.49 13.97
C ASP A 197 -2.91 -1.65 12.48
N LYS A 198 -3.53 -2.80 12.13
CA LYS A 198 -4.06 -3.03 10.79
C LYS A 198 -5.09 -1.94 10.48
N VAL A 199 -5.05 -1.40 9.26
CA VAL A 199 -5.91 -0.31 8.76
C VAL A 199 -5.91 0.98 9.62
N GLY A 200 -4.89 1.18 10.45
CA GLY A 200 -4.72 2.38 11.30
C GLY A 200 -4.34 3.66 10.55
N GLY A 201 -4.13 3.61 9.24
CA GLY A 201 -3.82 4.79 8.42
C GLY A 201 -2.36 4.99 8.04
N LYS A 202 -1.47 4.00 8.26
CA LYS A 202 -0.03 4.09 7.92
C LYS A 202 0.24 4.48 6.46
N SER A 203 -0.42 3.82 5.50
CA SER A 203 -0.29 4.15 4.08
C SER A 203 -0.82 5.55 3.75
N MET A 204 -1.82 6.04 4.49
CA MET A 204 -2.31 7.41 4.35
C MET A 204 -1.30 8.42 4.87
N LEU A 205 -0.67 8.14 6.01
CA LEU A 205 0.39 8.98 6.56
C LEU A 205 1.60 9.04 5.62
N LEU A 206 1.97 7.92 5.00
CA LEU A 206 3.01 7.86 3.99
C LEU A 206 2.64 8.71 2.75
N LEU A 207 1.39 8.61 2.26
CA LEU A 207 0.88 9.44 1.18
C LEU A 207 0.90 10.92 1.53
N GLN A 208 0.53 11.30 2.75
CA GLN A 208 0.60 12.69 3.23
C GLN A 208 2.03 13.22 3.25
N THR A 209 2.98 12.42 3.70
CA THR A 209 4.41 12.80 3.69
C THR A 209 4.93 12.96 2.26
N MET A 210 4.53 12.08 1.32
CA MET A 210 4.86 12.24 -0.10
C MET A 210 4.23 13.52 -0.69
N ALA A 211 2.98 13.81 -0.35
CA ALA A 211 2.30 15.03 -0.79
C ALA A 211 3.01 16.30 -0.30
N HIS A 212 3.40 16.33 0.98
CA HIS A 212 4.17 17.42 1.57
C HIS A 212 5.51 17.62 0.86
N ALA A 213 6.26 16.56 0.64
CA ALA A 213 7.55 16.60 -0.04
C ALA A 213 7.44 17.12 -1.48
N LEU A 214 6.43 16.67 -2.25
CA LEU A 214 6.19 17.16 -3.62
C LEU A 214 5.88 18.67 -3.65
N MET A 215 5.06 19.15 -2.71
CA MET A 215 4.73 20.57 -2.62
C MET A 215 5.93 21.43 -2.24
N ASN A 216 6.85 20.90 -1.45
CA ASN A 216 8.08 21.58 -1.05
C ASN A 216 9.26 21.37 -2.02
N ASN A 217 9.00 20.90 -3.23
CA ASN A 217 10.00 20.69 -4.29
C ASN A 217 11.13 19.70 -3.89
N TRP A 218 10.79 18.63 -3.19
CA TRP A 218 11.71 17.52 -2.95
C TRP A 218 11.61 16.49 -4.06
N VAL A 219 12.60 15.65 -4.17
CA VAL A 219 12.53 14.47 -5.04
C VAL A 219 11.93 13.31 -4.26
N VAL A 220 10.78 12.85 -4.70
CA VAL A 220 10.07 11.73 -4.08
C VAL A 220 10.24 10.47 -4.90
N ILE A 221 10.73 9.42 -4.27
CA ILE A 221 10.92 8.09 -4.87
C ILE A 221 10.13 7.08 -4.03
N ASN A 222 9.15 6.45 -4.63
CA ASN A 222 8.37 5.39 -3.99
C ASN A 222 8.76 4.03 -4.55
N ILE A 223 9.28 3.15 -3.71
CA ILE A 223 9.68 1.79 -4.10
C ILE A 223 8.46 0.86 -4.05
N PRO A 224 8.17 0.12 -5.13
CA PRO A 224 7.06 -0.83 -5.14
C PRO A 224 7.29 -2.02 -4.20
N GLU A 225 6.26 -2.43 -3.45
CA GLU A 225 6.32 -3.55 -2.53
C GLU A 225 6.38 -4.92 -3.22
N ASP A 226 5.97 -5.01 -4.48
CA ASP A 226 5.85 -6.25 -5.24
C ASP A 226 7.15 -6.68 -5.95
N LEU A 227 8.22 -5.89 -5.87
CA LEU A 227 9.53 -6.20 -6.46
C LEU A 227 10.02 -7.64 -6.24
N PRO A 228 10.01 -8.19 -5.01
CA PRO A 228 10.51 -9.54 -4.78
C PRO A 228 9.58 -10.65 -5.26
N ASN A 229 8.34 -10.34 -5.58
CA ASN A 229 7.30 -11.32 -5.96
C ASN A 229 6.92 -11.24 -7.43
N SER A 230 7.60 -10.42 -8.21
CA SER A 230 7.25 -10.21 -9.61
C SER A 230 7.80 -11.34 -10.49
N ASN A 231 7.16 -11.52 -11.64
CA ASN A 231 7.63 -12.43 -12.70
C ASN A 231 8.27 -11.64 -13.84
N THR A 232 8.90 -10.49 -13.51
CA THR A 232 9.61 -9.71 -14.53
C THR A 232 11.00 -10.28 -14.77
N ASP A 233 11.59 -9.85 -15.88
CA ASP A 233 12.98 -10.08 -16.24
C ASP A 233 13.94 -9.60 -15.13
N TYR A 234 15.02 -10.30 -14.96
CA TYR A 234 16.10 -9.93 -14.06
C TYR A 234 17.44 -10.39 -14.64
N SER A 235 18.49 -9.67 -14.31
CA SER A 235 19.84 -9.98 -14.79
C SER A 235 20.86 -9.74 -13.68
N PRO A 236 21.94 -10.50 -13.64
CA PRO A 236 23.01 -10.30 -12.66
C PRO A 236 23.74 -8.99 -12.95
N VAL A 237 24.12 -8.27 -11.91
CA VAL A 237 24.98 -7.10 -12.02
C VAL A 237 26.43 -7.58 -12.18
N PRO A 238 27.10 -7.23 -13.27
CA PRO A 238 28.49 -7.65 -13.49
C PRO A 238 29.39 -7.22 -12.30
N SER A 239 30.27 -8.12 -11.86
CA SER A 239 31.28 -7.85 -10.84
C SER A 239 30.77 -7.44 -9.45
N SER A 240 29.47 -7.57 -9.16
CA SER A 240 28.94 -7.29 -7.82
C SER A 240 29.36 -8.35 -6.80
N LYS A 241 29.78 -7.90 -5.62
CA LYS A 241 30.14 -8.77 -4.47
C LYS A 241 29.44 -8.23 -3.20
N PRO A 242 28.47 -8.95 -2.62
CA PRO A 242 27.83 -10.19 -3.09
C PRO A 242 27.08 -10.01 -4.42
N LEU A 243 26.81 -11.12 -5.11
CA LEU A 243 26.08 -11.12 -6.38
C LEU A 243 24.73 -10.45 -6.20
N GLN A 244 24.44 -9.48 -7.05
CA GLN A 244 23.19 -8.74 -7.07
C GLN A 244 22.48 -8.92 -8.42
N PHE A 245 21.17 -8.76 -8.40
CA PHE A 245 20.35 -8.85 -9.58
C PHE A 245 19.55 -7.55 -9.77
N TYR A 246 19.60 -7.00 -10.98
CA TYR A 246 18.75 -5.86 -11.32
C TYR A 246 17.55 -6.30 -12.14
N GLN A 247 16.49 -5.52 -12.08
CA GLN A 247 15.24 -5.77 -12.78
C GLN A 247 15.02 -4.65 -13.80
N PRO A 248 15.40 -4.86 -15.09
CA PRO A 248 15.39 -3.81 -16.11
C PRO A 248 14.03 -3.11 -16.25
N THR A 249 12.96 -3.89 -16.38
CA THR A 249 11.60 -3.35 -16.53
C THR A 249 11.15 -2.53 -15.32
N TYR A 250 11.47 -2.97 -14.09
CA TYR A 250 11.15 -2.20 -12.88
C TYR A 250 11.95 -0.90 -12.79
N CYS A 251 13.25 -0.97 -13.04
CA CYS A 251 14.12 0.22 -13.07
C CYS A 251 13.62 1.25 -14.08
N PHE A 252 13.27 0.81 -15.29
CA PHE A 252 12.73 1.68 -16.32
C PHE A 252 11.43 2.36 -15.90
N ASN A 253 10.48 1.59 -15.37
CA ASN A 253 9.21 2.12 -14.89
C ASN A 253 9.40 3.11 -13.73
N LEU A 254 10.30 2.80 -12.80
CA LEU A 254 10.61 3.69 -11.68
C LEU A 254 11.23 5.01 -12.15
N LEU A 255 12.16 4.99 -13.11
CA LEU A 255 12.70 6.20 -13.73
C LEU A 255 11.62 7.04 -14.39
N GLN A 256 10.70 6.40 -15.14
CA GLN A 256 9.56 7.09 -15.75
C GLN A 256 8.63 7.73 -14.71
N GLN A 257 8.40 7.06 -13.59
CA GLN A 257 7.62 7.58 -12.46
C GLN A 257 8.32 8.79 -11.83
N ILE A 258 9.62 8.68 -11.57
CA ILE A 258 10.45 9.76 -11.00
C ILE A 258 10.41 10.99 -11.91
N MET A 259 10.63 10.82 -13.22
CA MET A 259 10.59 11.91 -14.19
C MET A 259 9.24 12.62 -14.25
N LYS A 260 8.15 11.86 -14.25
CA LYS A 260 6.79 12.41 -14.32
C LYS A 260 6.38 13.13 -13.05
N ALA A 261 6.70 12.56 -11.89
CA ALA A 261 6.33 13.12 -10.60
C ALA A 261 7.19 14.32 -10.21
N ASN A 262 8.52 14.24 -10.44
CA ASN A 262 9.49 15.23 -9.95
C ASN A 262 10.09 16.09 -11.07
N GLY A 263 9.54 16.07 -12.28
CA GLY A 263 10.16 16.69 -13.46
C GLY A 263 10.46 18.18 -13.30
N SER A 264 9.64 18.93 -12.57
CA SER A 264 9.87 20.35 -12.29
C SER A 264 11.11 20.59 -11.43
N VAL A 265 11.40 19.70 -10.49
CA VAL A 265 12.55 19.76 -9.59
C VAL A 265 13.81 19.29 -10.31
N LEU A 266 13.75 18.13 -10.97
CA LEU A 266 14.89 17.54 -11.64
C LEU A 266 15.48 18.45 -12.76
N LYS A 267 14.65 19.24 -13.44
CA LYS A 267 15.09 20.19 -14.47
C LYS A 267 15.82 21.42 -13.90
N LYS A 268 15.66 21.73 -12.61
CA LYS A 268 16.31 22.88 -11.98
C LYS A 268 17.74 22.56 -11.52
N HIS A 269 18.04 21.28 -11.28
CA HIS A 269 19.34 20.86 -10.73
C HIS A 269 20.24 20.32 -11.83
N LYS A 270 21.44 20.86 -11.93
CA LYS A 270 22.46 20.42 -12.88
C LYS A 270 23.21 19.19 -12.34
N ILE A 271 23.77 18.45 -13.29
CA ILE A 271 24.64 17.29 -13.01
C ILE A 271 25.98 17.81 -12.48
N THR A 272 26.55 17.12 -11.51
CA THR A 272 27.86 17.46 -10.94
C THR A 272 28.99 16.57 -11.48
N LYS A 273 28.66 15.34 -11.92
CA LYS A 273 29.64 14.36 -12.43
C LYS A 273 29.41 14.07 -13.91
N GLU A 274 30.46 13.72 -14.61
CA GLU A 274 30.34 13.24 -16.00
C GLU A 274 30.03 11.73 -15.99
N TYR A 275 29.07 11.31 -16.85
CA TYR A 275 28.64 9.92 -17.02
C TYR A 275 28.88 9.45 -18.46
N PRO A 276 30.13 9.07 -18.81
CA PRO A 276 30.47 8.68 -20.19
C PRO A 276 29.74 7.41 -20.65
N GLU A 277 29.28 6.58 -19.71
CA GLU A 277 28.50 5.37 -20.00
C GLU A 277 27.08 5.66 -20.52
N LEU A 278 26.57 6.88 -20.28
CA LEU A 278 25.24 7.32 -20.69
C LEU A 278 25.33 8.21 -21.93
N LEU A 279 25.24 7.59 -23.11
CA LEU A 279 25.45 8.22 -24.42
C LEU A 279 24.59 9.47 -24.73
N HIS A 280 23.49 9.67 -23.98
CA HIS A 280 22.51 10.73 -24.25
C HIS A 280 22.49 11.85 -23.20
N VAL A 281 23.46 11.87 -22.29
CA VAL A 281 23.51 12.91 -21.24
C VAL A 281 24.50 14.00 -21.70
N PRO A 282 24.04 15.26 -21.91
CA PRO A 282 24.92 16.36 -22.21
C PRO A 282 25.80 16.72 -20.99
N LYS A 283 27.02 17.25 -21.24
CA LYS A 283 27.96 17.64 -20.17
C LYS A 283 27.39 18.66 -19.17
N ASP A 284 26.55 19.60 -19.67
CA ASP A 284 25.84 20.59 -18.85
C ASP A 284 24.38 20.20 -18.62
N GLY A 285 24.07 18.92 -18.59
CA GLY A 285 22.72 18.39 -18.44
C GLY A 285 22.13 18.59 -17.04
N THR A 286 20.89 18.23 -16.91
CA THR A 286 20.13 18.25 -15.66
C THR A 286 19.91 16.84 -15.12
N LEU A 287 19.49 16.71 -13.86
CA LEU A 287 19.10 15.42 -13.29
C LEU A 287 17.97 14.76 -14.10
N TYR A 288 17.15 15.58 -14.76
CA TYR A 288 16.11 15.09 -15.67
C TYR A 288 16.70 14.38 -16.89
N ASP A 289 17.82 14.87 -17.43
CA ASP A 289 18.49 14.30 -18.59
C ASP A 289 19.11 12.95 -18.28
N ILE A 290 19.67 12.75 -17.07
CA ILE A 290 20.13 11.44 -16.59
C ILE A 290 18.96 10.44 -16.58
N ALA A 291 17.85 10.81 -15.96
CA ALA A 291 16.69 9.93 -15.88
C ALA A 291 16.10 9.61 -17.26
N ASN A 292 16.15 10.57 -18.20
CA ASN A 292 15.67 10.44 -19.56
C ASN A 292 16.67 9.71 -20.51
N ALA A 293 17.91 9.50 -20.08
CA ALA A 293 18.91 8.78 -20.85
C ALA A 293 18.55 7.29 -21.05
N ALA A 294 17.80 6.72 -20.13
CA ALA A 294 17.27 5.37 -20.25
C ALA A 294 16.14 5.33 -21.30
N LYS A 295 16.49 5.18 -22.58
CA LYS A 295 15.51 4.99 -23.66
C LYS A 295 14.99 3.55 -23.72
N GLU A 296 15.83 2.60 -23.34
CA GLU A 296 15.57 1.17 -23.32
C GLU A 296 15.74 0.62 -21.91
N THR A 297 15.14 -0.53 -21.65
CA THR A 297 15.17 -1.17 -20.31
C THR A 297 16.57 -1.56 -19.87
N GLU A 298 17.47 -1.86 -20.82
CA GLU A 298 18.85 -2.27 -20.54
C GLU A 298 19.68 -1.12 -19.92
N PHE A 299 19.46 0.11 -20.35
CA PHE A 299 20.15 1.29 -19.82
C PHE A 299 19.50 1.86 -18.55
N ALA A 300 18.40 1.27 -18.09
CA ALA A 300 17.66 1.79 -16.96
C ALA A 300 18.45 1.70 -15.64
N TRP A 301 19.18 0.62 -15.41
CA TRP A 301 19.93 0.47 -14.17
C TRP A 301 21.15 1.43 -14.10
N PRO A 302 22.01 1.54 -15.10
CA PRO A 302 23.07 2.55 -15.10
C PRO A 302 22.55 3.98 -14.94
N ALA A 303 21.48 4.35 -15.63
CA ALA A 303 20.85 5.67 -15.49
C ALA A 303 20.30 5.90 -14.08
N PHE A 304 19.69 4.90 -13.48
CA PHE A 304 19.20 4.98 -12.10
C PHE A 304 20.36 5.11 -11.09
N GLN A 305 21.43 4.36 -11.26
CA GLN A 305 22.65 4.48 -10.44
C GLN A 305 23.26 5.89 -10.52
N ALA A 306 23.37 6.45 -11.73
CA ALA A 306 23.87 7.80 -11.93
C ALA A 306 22.97 8.83 -11.22
N LEU A 307 21.66 8.76 -11.42
CA LEU A 307 20.70 9.63 -10.74
C LEU A 307 20.77 9.51 -9.22
N TRP A 308 20.84 8.29 -8.71
CA TRP A 308 20.95 8.03 -7.27
C TRP A 308 22.26 8.57 -6.68
N SER A 309 23.36 8.39 -7.40
CA SER A 309 24.67 8.94 -7.00
C SER A 309 24.62 10.47 -6.89
N GLU A 310 24.02 11.16 -7.86
CA GLU A 310 23.84 12.62 -7.81
C GLU A 310 22.95 13.05 -6.63
N LEU A 311 21.82 12.38 -6.42
CA LEU A 311 20.89 12.72 -5.34
C LEU A 311 21.46 12.50 -3.94
N THR A 312 22.36 11.52 -3.78
CA THR A 312 22.93 11.16 -2.47
C THR A 312 24.25 11.85 -2.16
N THR A 313 25.06 12.18 -3.17
CA THR A 313 26.43 12.69 -2.94
C THR A 313 26.64 14.14 -3.36
N ALA A 314 25.87 14.67 -4.30
CA ALA A 314 26.06 16.02 -4.80
C ALA A 314 25.60 17.08 -3.78
N PRO A 315 26.47 17.98 -3.33
CA PRO A 315 26.06 19.05 -2.42
C PRO A 315 25.19 20.08 -3.13
N GLY A 316 24.17 20.60 -2.44
CA GLY A 316 23.27 21.61 -2.99
C GLY A 316 22.18 21.04 -3.92
N GLY A 317 22.03 19.73 -3.99
CA GLY A 317 20.92 19.06 -4.63
C GLY A 317 19.59 19.18 -3.85
N PRO A 318 18.48 18.70 -4.41
CA PRO A 318 17.20 18.71 -3.74
C PRO A 318 17.18 17.69 -2.58
N PRO A 319 16.40 17.95 -1.52
CA PRO A 319 16.12 16.94 -0.51
C PRO A 319 15.41 15.72 -1.13
N VAL A 320 15.64 14.53 -0.56
CA VAL A 320 15.08 13.29 -1.08
C VAL A 320 14.17 12.63 -0.06
N LEU A 321 12.99 12.25 -0.50
CA LEU A 321 12.10 11.39 0.24
C LEU A 321 12.03 10.01 -0.44
N LEU A 322 12.56 8.98 0.23
CA LEU A 322 12.50 7.60 -0.21
C LEU A 322 11.44 6.86 0.61
N THR A 323 10.45 6.28 -0.05
CA THR A 323 9.31 5.63 0.62
C THR A 323 9.11 4.20 0.15
N LEU A 324 8.59 3.36 1.07
CA LEU A 324 8.15 1.99 0.78
C LEU A 324 6.96 1.63 1.67
N ASP A 325 5.85 1.27 1.05
CA ASP A 325 4.69 0.74 1.78
C ASP A 325 4.73 -0.80 1.76
N GLY A 326 4.60 -1.44 2.92
CA GLY A 326 4.67 -2.89 3.02
C GLY A 326 6.09 -3.44 3.21
N LEU A 327 6.84 -2.90 4.18
CA LEU A 327 8.24 -3.28 4.46
C LEU A 327 8.50 -4.79 4.53
N SER A 328 7.60 -5.56 5.12
CA SER A 328 7.75 -7.02 5.24
C SER A 328 7.79 -7.76 3.89
N HIS A 329 7.31 -7.16 2.80
CA HIS A 329 7.38 -7.78 1.49
C HIS A 329 8.80 -7.87 0.94
N ILE A 330 9.69 -6.96 1.35
CA ILE A 330 11.11 -6.99 0.97
C ILE A 330 12.00 -7.68 2.03
N MET A 331 11.45 -8.03 3.19
CA MET A 331 12.16 -8.69 4.30
C MET A 331 11.94 -10.20 4.26
N LYS A 332 12.25 -10.82 3.12
CA LYS A 332 12.07 -12.26 2.88
C LYS A 332 12.90 -12.75 1.70
N ILE A 333 12.88 -14.05 1.48
CA ILE A 333 13.36 -14.67 0.25
C ILE A 333 12.43 -14.28 -0.91
N SER A 334 13.00 -13.88 -2.04
CA SER A 334 12.25 -13.50 -3.25
C SER A 334 11.70 -14.71 -4.01
N ALA A 335 10.85 -14.45 -5.00
CA ALA A 335 10.39 -15.48 -5.94
C ALA A 335 11.43 -15.81 -7.04
N TYR A 336 12.51 -15.05 -7.11
CA TYR A 336 13.56 -15.23 -8.09
C TYR A 336 14.54 -16.35 -7.70
N ARG A 337 15.19 -16.92 -8.71
CA ARG A 337 16.22 -17.94 -8.54
C ARG A 337 17.50 -17.52 -9.28
N ASP A 338 18.63 -17.93 -8.78
CA ASP A 338 19.88 -17.77 -9.47
C ASP A 338 20.03 -18.81 -10.61
N PRO A 339 21.07 -18.71 -11.45
CA PRO A 339 21.30 -19.69 -12.50
C PRO A 339 21.52 -21.13 -11.99
N ALA A 340 21.89 -21.30 -10.72
CA ALA A 340 22.02 -22.59 -10.06
C ALA A 340 20.72 -23.06 -9.37
N PHE A 341 19.58 -22.39 -9.63
CA PHE A 341 18.28 -22.65 -9.06
C PHE A 341 18.14 -22.41 -7.55
N ASN A 342 19.12 -21.78 -6.88
CA ASN A 342 18.98 -21.35 -5.50
C ASN A 342 18.02 -20.16 -5.40
N LEU A 343 17.35 -20.06 -4.27
CA LEU A 343 16.47 -18.92 -3.99
C LEU A 343 17.29 -17.65 -3.73
N VAL A 344 16.95 -16.57 -4.42
CA VAL A 344 17.58 -15.26 -4.24
C VAL A 344 16.90 -14.51 -3.09
N HIS A 345 17.67 -14.01 -2.14
CA HIS A 345 17.11 -13.18 -1.08
C HIS A 345 16.68 -11.82 -1.64
N ALA A 346 15.60 -11.23 -1.13
CA ALA A 346 15.10 -9.94 -1.63
C ALA A 346 16.16 -8.82 -1.54
N HIS A 347 17.03 -8.84 -0.53
CA HIS A 347 18.13 -7.88 -0.39
C HIS A 347 19.23 -8.03 -1.45
N ASP A 348 19.20 -9.05 -2.27
CA ASP A 348 20.14 -9.21 -3.39
C ASP A 348 19.58 -8.60 -4.70
N LEU A 349 18.35 -8.07 -4.66
CA LEU A 349 17.79 -7.24 -5.72
C LEU A 349 18.27 -5.80 -5.56
N THR A 350 18.81 -5.20 -6.62
CA THR A 350 19.47 -3.89 -6.56
C THR A 350 18.61 -2.76 -5.99
N LEU A 351 17.36 -2.64 -6.42
CA LEU A 351 16.44 -1.61 -5.93
C LEU A 351 16.07 -1.81 -4.45
N VAL A 352 15.88 -3.07 -4.05
CA VAL A 352 15.63 -3.41 -2.63
C VAL A 352 16.88 -3.12 -1.80
N ARG A 353 18.05 -3.50 -2.29
CA ARG A 353 19.34 -3.24 -1.61
C ARG A 353 19.55 -1.76 -1.39
N LEU A 354 19.31 -0.95 -2.41
CA LEU A 354 19.43 0.49 -2.31
C LEU A 354 18.52 1.06 -1.21
N PHE A 355 17.25 0.61 -1.17
CA PHE A 355 16.33 1.04 -0.12
C PHE A 355 16.81 0.60 1.28
N VAL A 356 17.23 -0.65 1.42
CA VAL A 356 17.73 -1.21 2.68
C VAL A 356 19.01 -0.51 3.15
N ASP A 357 19.94 -0.19 2.24
CA ASP A 357 21.17 0.52 2.59
C ASP A 357 20.88 1.98 2.99
N ALA A 358 19.90 2.64 2.37
CA ALA A 358 19.44 3.96 2.80
C ALA A 358 18.74 3.90 4.17
N LEU A 359 17.89 2.90 4.40
CA LEU A 359 17.14 2.71 5.65
C LEU A 359 18.08 2.36 6.81
N SER A 360 19.05 1.45 6.60
CA SER A 360 20.02 1.06 7.63
C SER A 360 21.06 2.16 7.95
N GLY A 361 21.14 3.19 7.10
CA GLY A 361 22.08 4.31 7.26
C GLY A 361 23.45 4.12 6.60
N LYS A 362 23.63 3.06 5.81
CA LYS A 362 24.86 2.87 5.02
C LYS A 362 25.01 3.94 3.92
N THR A 363 23.88 4.40 3.37
CA THR A 363 23.85 5.46 2.37
C THR A 363 23.12 6.68 2.94
N PRO A 364 23.85 7.71 3.42
CA PRO A 364 23.24 8.94 3.88
C PRO A 364 22.80 9.82 2.70
N LEU A 365 21.82 10.70 2.95
CA LEU A 365 21.34 11.70 1.99
C LEU A 365 22.06 13.03 2.28
N ALA A 366 23.03 13.43 1.44
CA ALA A 366 23.89 14.59 1.69
C ALA A 366 23.12 15.92 1.83
N ASN A 367 22.00 16.07 1.15
CA ASN A 367 21.17 17.28 1.19
C ASN A 367 20.04 17.18 2.21
N GLY A 368 20.07 16.19 3.08
CA GLY A 368 18.98 15.89 3.99
C GLY A 368 17.80 15.19 3.30
N GLY A 369 16.88 14.72 4.10
CA GLY A 369 15.69 14.02 3.60
C GLY A 369 15.22 12.94 4.55
N ALA A 370 14.38 12.04 4.05
CA ALA A 370 13.84 10.97 4.85
C ALA A 370 13.75 9.66 4.09
N VAL A 371 13.98 8.56 4.80
CA VAL A 371 13.71 7.19 4.37
C VAL A 371 12.61 6.64 5.26
N ILE A 372 11.42 6.46 4.71
CA ILE A 372 10.24 6.08 5.48
C ILE A 372 9.65 4.79 4.91
N ALA A 373 9.53 3.79 5.77
CA ALA A 373 8.83 2.56 5.44
C ALA A 373 7.56 2.40 6.28
N ALA A 374 6.54 1.75 5.74
CA ALA A 374 5.36 1.38 6.52
C ALA A 374 5.26 -0.14 6.66
N THR A 375 4.97 -0.61 7.87
CA THR A 375 4.66 -2.02 8.10
C THR A 375 3.24 -2.32 7.67
N SER A 376 3.02 -3.47 7.05
CA SER A 376 1.68 -3.96 6.71
C SER A 376 1.37 -5.20 7.54
N ARG A 377 0.18 -5.22 8.17
CA ARG A 377 -0.40 -6.41 8.81
C ARG A 377 -1.52 -7.03 7.98
N SER A 378 -1.68 -6.54 6.74
CA SER A 378 -2.72 -6.98 5.82
C SER A 378 -2.08 -7.77 4.70
N ASN A 379 -2.22 -9.10 4.72
CA ASN A 379 -1.70 -9.99 3.68
C ASN A 379 -0.18 -9.91 3.44
N ALA A 380 0.56 -9.47 4.45
CA ALA A 380 2.01 -9.33 4.40
C ALA A 380 2.70 -10.59 4.99
N PRO A 381 3.85 -10.98 4.47
CA PRO A 381 4.63 -12.06 5.03
C PRO A 381 5.10 -11.69 6.45
N ARG A 382 5.20 -12.67 7.32
CA ARG A 382 5.81 -12.49 8.64
C ARG A 382 7.32 -12.54 8.51
N SER A 383 8.00 -11.61 9.17
CA SER A 383 9.45 -11.59 9.30
C SER A 383 9.80 -11.43 10.78
N PRO A 384 10.10 -12.55 11.48
CA PRO A 384 10.40 -12.51 12.92
C PRO A 384 11.56 -11.59 13.26
N SER A 385 12.62 -11.58 12.42
CA SER A 385 13.79 -10.71 12.61
C SER A 385 13.45 -9.23 12.53
N MET A 386 12.62 -8.83 11.55
CA MET A 386 12.15 -7.46 11.42
C MET A 386 11.25 -7.07 12.60
N GLU A 387 10.29 -7.94 12.97
CA GLU A 387 9.37 -7.68 14.07
C GLU A 387 10.13 -7.52 15.40
N LEU A 388 11.13 -8.35 15.66
CA LEU A 388 12.01 -8.25 16.82
C LEU A 388 12.78 -6.93 16.84
N ALA A 389 13.45 -6.57 15.76
CA ALA A 389 14.24 -5.34 15.68
C ALA A 389 13.37 -4.09 15.89
N LEU A 390 12.19 -4.04 15.29
CA LEU A 390 11.24 -2.94 15.49
C LEU A 390 10.69 -2.89 16.91
N ALA A 391 10.39 -4.04 17.53
CA ALA A 391 9.95 -4.11 18.92
C ALA A 391 11.05 -3.64 19.87
N GLN A 392 12.31 -4.00 19.62
CA GLN A 392 13.46 -3.53 20.38
C GLN A 392 13.65 -2.01 20.26
N SER A 393 13.56 -1.46 19.05
CA SER A 393 13.64 -0.03 18.83
C SER A 393 12.50 0.73 19.54
N ALA A 394 11.27 0.23 19.47
CA ALA A 394 10.13 0.81 20.18
C ALA A 394 10.33 0.77 21.71
N ALA A 395 10.70 -0.38 22.26
CA ALA A 395 10.93 -0.55 23.69
C ALA A 395 12.07 0.36 24.20
N ALA A 396 13.15 0.50 23.43
CA ALA A 396 14.26 1.38 23.77
C ALA A 396 13.83 2.86 23.79
N ALA A 397 12.98 3.28 22.83
CA ALA A 397 12.45 4.64 22.79
C ALA A 397 11.50 4.97 23.95
N GLU A 398 10.75 3.96 24.43
CA GLU A 398 9.82 4.09 25.56
C GLU A 398 10.48 3.79 26.91
N GLY A 399 11.75 3.39 26.95
CA GLY A 399 12.46 3.00 28.17
C GLY A 399 11.94 1.69 28.80
N LEU A 400 11.28 0.86 27.99
CA LEU A 400 10.74 -0.43 28.44
C LEU A 400 11.79 -1.54 28.32
N HIS A 401 11.47 -2.72 28.90
CA HIS A 401 12.30 -3.91 28.77
C HIS A 401 12.46 -4.30 27.30
N VAL A 402 13.70 -4.36 26.83
CA VAL A 402 14.03 -4.71 25.43
C VAL A 402 13.81 -6.20 25.21
N PRO A 403 12.97 -6.62 24.25
CA PRO A 403 12.74 -8.02 23.96
C PRO A 403 14.02 -8.72 23.50
N THR A 404 14.25 -9.93 24.01
CA THR A 404 15.37 -10.79 23.60
C THR A 404 14.93 -11.73 22.47
N PRO A 405 15.86 -12.14 21.58
CA PRO A 405 15.54 -13.15 20.55
C PRO A 405 15.06 -14.45 21.19
N ASP A 406 14.01 -15.04 20.60
CA ASP A 406 13.55 -16.37 21.02
C ASP A 406 14.52 -17.44 20.50
N PRO A 407 15.20 -18.21 21.40
CA PRO A 407 16.15 -19.24 20.96
C PRO A 407 15.53 -20.36 20.13
N TYR A 408 14.21 -20.55 20.25
CA TYR A 408 13.44 -21.57 19.53
C TYR A 408 12.68 -21.01 18.34
N GLY A 409 12.80 -19.70 18.08
CA GLY A 409 12.13 -19.00 17.00
C GLY A 409 12.63 -19.49 15.64
N LYS A 410 11.69 -19.89 14.77
CA LYS A 410 12.01 -20.28 13.39
C LYS A 410 11.91 -19.09 12.46
N GLY A 411 12.78 -19.07 11.43
CA GLY A 411 12.74 -18.04 10.40
C GLY A 411 13.45 -16.74 10.78
N TYR A 412 14.33 -16.78 11.75
CA TYR A 412 15.22 -15.67 12.08
C TYR A 412 16.32 -15.56 11.00
N ASP A 413 16.55 -14.33 10.53
CA ASP A 413 17.58 -13.99 9.55
C ASP A 413 18.34 -12.74 10.01
N ASP A 414 19.66 -12.90 10.21
CA ASP A 414 20.55 -11.82 10.68
C ASP A 414 20.63 -10.66 9.69
N ARG A 415 20.57 -10.93 8.38
CA ARG A 415 20.61 -9.88 7.34
C ARG A 415 19.43 -8.92 7.47
N ILE A 416 18.24 -9.48 7.76
CA ILE A 416 17.03 -8.69 7.96
C ILE A 416 17.12 -7.91 9.26
N TYR A 417 17.56 -8.56 10.35
CA TYR A 417 17.70 -7.92 11.65
C TYR A 417 18.64 -6.71 11.58
N GLU A 418 19.85 -6.89 11.04
CA GLU A 418 20.84 -5.83 10.91
C GLU A 418 20.36 -4.67 10.01
N SER A 419 19.50 -4.93 9.03
CA SER A 419 18.99 -3.90 8.14
C SER A 419 18.04 -2.91 8.81
N VAL A 420 17.35 -3.30 9.88
CA VAL A 420 16.35 -2.47 10.58
C VAL A 420 16.69 -2.18 12.05
N ARG A 421 17.80 -2.71 12.57
CA ARG A 421 18.21 -2.57 13.97
C ARG A 421 18.34 -1.12 14.44
N ASN A 422 18.86 -0.23 13.58
CA ASN A 422 19.13 1.18 13.91
C ASN A 422 18.04 2.14 13.39
N VAL A 423 16.85 1.63 13.10
CA VAL A 423 15.78 2.43 12.54
C VAL A 423 14.83 2.85 13.65
N GLU A 424 14.43 4.10 13.62
CA GLU A 424 13.45 4.62 14.55
C GLU A 424 12.04 4.14 14.20
N THR A 425 11.26 3.79 15.21
CA THR A 425 9.87 3.42 15.04
C THR A 425 8.95 4.60 15.32
N PHE A 426 7.94 4.79 14.48
CA PHE A 426 6.88 5.77 14.67
C PHE A 426 5.55 5.04 14.74
N ASN A 427 4.95 5.02 15.91
CA ASN A 427 3.68 4.34 16.12
C ASN A 427 2.52 5.21 15.64
N VAL A 428 1.66 4.65 14.78
CA VAL A 428 0.44 5.28 14.26
C VAL A 428 -0.73 4.72 15.06
N SER A 429 -1.25 5.52 15.98
CA SER A 429 -2.36 5.18 16.87
C SER A 429 -3.73 5.29 16.20
N GLY A 430 -4.81 5.04 16.92
CA GLY A 430 -6.17 5.37 16.50
C GLY A 430 -6.41 6.89 16.48
N VAL A 431 -7.38 7.35 15.67
CA VAL A 431 -7.79 8.75 15.66
C VAL A 431 -8.47 9.14 16.98
N SER A 432 -8.29 10.36 17.41
CA SER A 432 -8.99 10.94 18.56
C SER A 432 -10.50 11.04 18.26
N ARG A 433 -11.33 11.29 19.28
CA ARG A 433 -12.77 11.48 19.07
C ARG A 433 -13.08 12.71 18.24
N ASP A 434 -12.30 13.77 18.39
CA ASP A 434 -12.47 15.00 17.63
C ASP A 434 -12.07 14.82 16.16
N GLU A 435 -10.96 14.14 15.91
CA GLU A 435 -10.56 13.72 14.56
C GLU A 435 -11.59 12.79 13.90
N ALA A 436 -12.14 11.83 14.65
CA ALA A 436 -13.20 10.95 14.18
C ALA A 436 -14.47 11.74 13.81
N ARG A 437 -14.81 12.75 14.62
CA ARG A 437 -15.92 13.66 14.35
C ARG A 437 -15.70 14.41 13.04
N ALA A 438 -14.53 15.01 12.82
CA ALA A 438 -14.22 15.74 11.60
C ALA A 438 -14.35 14.85 10.34
N VAL A 439 -13.87 13.61 10.42
CA VAL A 439 -14.02 12.64 9.33
C VAL A 439 -15.49 12.29 9.08
N MET A 440 -16.27 12.03 10.14
CA MET A 440 -17.69 11.69 10.02
C MET A 440 -18.52 12.89 9.50
N GLU A 441 -18.21 14.11 9.91
CA GLU A 441 -18.82 15.34 9.37
C GLU A 441 -18.55 15.49 7.87
N TYR A 442 -17.30 15.23 7.44
CA TYR A 442 -16.96 15.22 6.03
C TYR A 442 -17.74 14.13 5.26
N TRP A 443 -17.85 12.92 5.81
CA TRP A 443 -18.67 11.87 5.18
C TRP A 443 -20.15 12.22 5.11
N ALA A 444 -20.66 12.91 6.10
CA ALA A 444 -22.04 13.41 6.08
C ALA A 444 -22.24 14.51 5.02
N ALA A 445 -21.31 15.48 4.93
CA ALA A 445 -21.33 16.53 3.92
C ALA A 445 -21.18 15.98 2.50
N SER A 446 -20.42 14.90 2.30
CA SER A 446 -20.29 14.20 1.01
C SER A 446 -21.52 13.32 0.67
N GLY A 447 -22.53 13.22 1.55
CA GLY A 447 -23.70 12.39 1.39
C GLY A 447 -23.50 10.90 1.60
N MET A 448 -22.29 10.49 2.04
CA MET A 448 -21.97 9.08 2.27
C MET A 448 -22.44 8.57 3.62
N TYR A 449 -22.41 9.41 4.64
CA TYR A 449 -22.94 9.09 5.97
C TYR A 449 -24.33 9.73 6.14
N ARG A 450 -25.35 8.91 6.34
CA ARG A 450 -26.76 9.36 6.32
C ARG A 450 -27.34 9.63 7.69
N SER A 451 -26.64 9.19 8.74
CA SER A 451 -27.09 9.41 10.10
C SER A 451 -26.61 10.79 10.59
N ARG A 452 -27.27 11.32 11.62
CA ARG A 452 -26.83 12.55 12.24
C ARG A 452 -25.49 12.35 12.94
N VAL A 453 -24.60 13.33 12.79
CA VAL A 453 -23.29 13.34 13.49
C VAL A 453 -23.48 14.14 14.79
N ASP A 454 -23.51 13.43 15.91
CA ASP A 454 -23.55 13.98 17.26
C ASP A 454 -22.53 13.27 18.15
N ALA A 455 -22.31 13.76 19.36
CA ALA A 455 -21.33 13.20 20.28
C ALA A 455 -21.60 11.73 20.60
N GLY A 456 -22.88 11.31 20.65
CA GLY A 456 -23.27 9.93 20.90
C GLY A 456 -22.91 9.02 19.73
N SER A 457 -23.29 9.38 18.50
CA SER A 457 -22.99 8.61 17.28
C SER A 457 -21.51 8.52 17.01
N VAL A 458 -20.74 9.61 17.22
CA VAL A 458 -19.28 9.60 17.13
C VAL A 458 -18.67 8.66 18.17
N GLY A 459 -19.10 8.76 19.44
CA GLY A 459 -18.62 7.90 20.51
C GLY A 459 -18.91 6.42 20.25
N GLU A 460 -20.14 6.09 19.78
CA GLU A 460 -20.52 4.73 19.40
C GLU A 460 -19.61 4.18 18.28
N LYS A 461 -19.50 4.89 17.17
CA LYS A 461 -18.71 4.45 16.01
C LYS A 461 -17.23 4.37 16.33
N TRP A 462 -16.71 5.33 17.11
CA TRP A 462 -15.33 5.33 17.58
C TRP A 462 -15.02 4.12 18.49
N THR A 463 -15.93 3.77 19.39
CA THR A 463 -15.77 2.59 20.27
C THR A 463 -15.84 1.29 19.48
N VAL A 464 -16.82 1.17 18.54
CA VAL A 464 -16.95 0.01 17.65
C VAL A 464 -15.71 -0.15 16.75
N ALA A 465 -15.07 0.96 16.41
CA ALA A 465 -13.82 0.97 15.64
C ALA A 465 -12.57 0.62 16.48
N GLY A 466 -12.74 0.08 17.66
CA GLY A 466 -11.60 -0.34 18.51
C GLY A 466 -10.76 0.83 19.04
N GLY A 467 -11.38 1.95 19.40
CA GLY A 467 -10.70 3.14 19.89
C GLY A 467 -10.16 4.03 18.76
N GLY A 468 -10.88 4.10 17.64
CA GLY A 468 -10.57 5.05 16.55
C GLY A 468 -9.62 4.51 15.47
N ILE A 469 -9.54 3.19 15.27
CA ILE A 469 -8.84 2.62 14.11
C ILE A 469 -9.56 3.10 12.84
N LEU A 470 -8.90 3.94 12.04
CA LEU A 470 -9.52 4.70 10.96
C LEU A 470 -10.27 3.84 9.93
N GLY A 471 -9.71 2.71 9.52
CA GLY A 471 -10.38 1.82 8.57
C GLY A 471 -11.53 1.02 9.17
N GLU A 472 -11.52 0.76 10.48
CA GLU A 472 -12.68 0.15 11.16
C GLU A 472 -13.77 1.21 11.39
N LEU A 473 -13.41 2.46 11.67
CA LEU A 473 -14.34 3.58 11.73
C LEU A 473 -15.06 3.78 10.39
N GLU A 474 -14.31 3.70 9.31
CA GLU A 474 -14.86 3.75 7.95
C GLU A 474 -15.82 2.59 7.68
N ARG A 475 -15.46 1.37 8.06
CA ARG A 475 -16.35 0.19 7.93
C ARG A 475 -17.63 0.36 8.74
N ALA A 476 -17.50 0.78 10.00
CA ALA A 476 -18.65 0.97 10.89
C ALA A 476 -19.61 2.06 10.41
N SER A 477 -19.07 3.07 9.69
CA SER A 477 -19.84 4.22 9.22
C SER A 477 -20.38 4.06 7.79
N LEU A 478 -19.59 3.46 6.86
CA LEU A 478 -19.89 3.43 5.43
C LEU A 478 -20.16 2.02 4.87
N LEU A 479 -20.34 1.01 5.74
CA LEU A 479 -20.49 -0.39 5.31
C LEU A 479 -21.59 -0.58 4.25
N ASN A 480 -22.77 0.01 4.48
CA ASN A 480 -23.90 -0.11 3.56
C ASN A 480 -23.63 0.51 2.19
N THR A 481 -22.79 1.54 2.13
CA THR A 481 -22.44 2.23 0.88
C THR A 481 -21.39 1.46 0.09
N ARG A 482 -20.47 0.77 0.77
CA ARG A 482 -19.48 -0.09 0.11
C ARG A 482 -20.06 -1.33 -0.54
N MET A 483 -21.11 -1.91 0.02
CA MET A 483 -21.77 -3.10 -0.57
C MET A 483 -22.42 -2.81 -1.93
N LEU A 484 -22.64 -1.56 -2.28
CA LEU A 484 -23.18 -1.16 -3.58
C LEU A 484 -22.11 -1.00 -4.69
N GLN A 485 -20.84 -1.17 -4.38
CA GLN A 485 -19.72 -1.02 -5.35
C GLN A 485 -19.14 -2.35 -5.87
N TYR A 486 -19.60 -3.51 -5.38
CA TYR A 486 -19.14 -4.85 -5.80
C TYR A 486 -20.23 -5.59 -6.56
#